data_aede7c703a60b3b711073de44395bb0b
#
_entry.id   aede7c703a60b3b711073de44395bb0b
#
_cell.length_a   1.000
_cell.length_b   1.000
_cell.length_c   1.000
_cell.angle_alpha   90.00
_cell.angle_beta   90.00
_cell.angle_gamma   90.00
#
_symmetry.space_group_name_H-M   'P 1'
#
loop_
_entity.id
_entity.type
_entity.pdbx_description
1 polymer ?
#
loop_
_entity_poly.entity_id
_entity_poly.type
_entity_poly.pdbx_seq_one_letter_code
_entity_poly.pdbx_strand_id
1 'polypeptide(L)'
;MRNAKEAKVAIQILEKGVDGIFLDTTDLNEIKRCAQLVKETQEPIEIVTAKITKIEPLGMGDRVCIDTCTNMRQGEGMLVGNSSNAMFLIHSESVENPYVEPRPFRVNAGAVHAYTLLPNGKTKYLSELKTGDETLIVDSKGKTQPAIVGRIKIEKRPLMLIEGEINSKPVSLILQNAETIRLCRPDGGPVSIVSLKIGSEVLAHQEDAGRHFGIKIEETIIEK
;
A
#
# COMPACT_ATOMS: atom_id res chain seq x y z
N MET A 1 27.65 13.96 -6.58
CA MET A 1 27.70 13.29 -7.89
C MET A 1 27.26 14.26 -8.94
N ARG A 2 27.78 14.15 -10.17
CA ARG A 2 27.49 15.12 -11.23
C ARG A 2 26.58 14.59 -12.35
N ASN A 3 26.37 13.28 -12.41
CA ASN A 3 25.59 12.64 -13.46
C ASN A 3 24.99 11.29 -13.02
N ALA A 4 24.09 10.77 -13.85
CA ALA A 4 23.38 9.51 -13.61
C ALA A 4 24.29 8.26 -13.56
N LYS A 5 25.45 8.28 -14.23
CA LYS A 5 26.41 7.16 -14.16
C LYS A 5 27.05 7.05 -12.77
N GLU A 6 27.47 8.19 -12.21
CA GLU A 6 28.02 8.23 -10.86
C GLU A 6 26.95 7.85 -9.81
N ALA A 7 25.72 8.34 -10.00
CA ALA A 7 24.59 7.96 -9.15
C ALA A 7 24.34 6.45 -9.15
N LYS A 8 24.35 5.82 -10.34
CA LYS A 8 24.16 4.37 -10.48
C LYS A 8 25.24 3.56 -9.77
N VAL A 9 26.50 3.98 -9.87
CA VAL A 9 27.62 3.34 -9.17
C VAL A 9 27.45 3.44 -7.65
N ALA A 10 27.09 4.60 -7.13
CA ALA A 10 26.89 4.80 -5.70
C ALA A 10 25.74 3.97 -5.13
N ILE A 11 24.64 3.84 -5.84
CA ILE A 11 23.50 3.00 -5.44
C ILE A 11 23.90 1.52 -5.33
N GLN A 12 24.86 1.06 -6.14
CA GLN A 12 25.27 -0.34 -6.23
C GLN A 12 26.55 -0.69 -5.44
N ILE A 13 27.19 0.28 -4.81
CA ILE A 13 28.52 0.10 -4.19
C ILE A 13 28.52 -0.75 -2.91
N LEU A 14 27.40 -0.81 -2.19
CA LEU A 14 27.22 -1.56 -0.94
C LEU A 14 25.98 -2.47 -1.05
N GLU A 15 25.94 -3.56 -0.29
CA GLU A 15 24.77 -4.45 -0.24
C GLU A 15 23.47 -3.71 0.13
N LYS A 16 23.56 -2.66 0.95
CA LYS A 16 22.42 -1.81 1.34
C LYS A 16 22.29 -0.55 0.49
N GLY A 17 23.16 -0.32 -0.48
CA GLY A 17 23.25 0.92 -1.21
C GLY A 17 23.70 2.09 -0.33
N VAL A 18 23.44 3.33 -0.77
CA VAL A 18 23.67 4.57 -0.01
C VAL A 18 22.36 5.12 0.50
N ASP A 19 22.37 5.76 1.68
CA ASP A 19 21.17 6.34 2.30
C ASP A 19 20.61 7.53 1.51
N GLY A 20 21.42 8.14 0.65
CA GLY A 20 21.01 9.25 -0.20
C GLY A 20 22.10 9.66 -1.19
N ILE A 21 21.69 10.40 -2.20
CA ILE A 21 22.55 10.93 -3.26
C ILE A 21 22.47 12.46 -3.24
N PHE A 22 23.63 13.11 -3.06
CA PHE A 22 23.76 14.55 -3.32
C PHE A 22 24.20 14.76 -4.77
N LEU A 23 23.34 15.44 -5.55
CA LEU A 23 23.59 15.71 -6.96
C LEU A 23 24.04 17.18 -7.15
N ASP A 24 25.28 17.36 -7.57
CA ASP A 24 25.89 18.66 -7.88
C ASP A 24 25.89 18.87 -9.40
N THR A 25 24.74 19.29 -9.94
CA THR A 25 24.57 19.60 -11.35
C THR A 25 23.43 20.59 -11.57
N THR A 26 23.55 21.41 -12.61
CA THR A 26 22.46 22.29 -13.10
C THR A 26 21.74 21.72 -14.31
N ASP A 27 22.16 20.56 -14.81
CA ASP A 27 21.51 19.88 -15.94
C ASP A 27 20.23 19.20 -15.49
N LEU A 28 19.09 19.75 -15.91
CA LEU A 28 17.75 19.22 -15.60
C LEU A 28 17.52 17.80 -16.11
N ASN A 29 18.19 17.38 -17.20
CA ASN A 29 18.07 16.01 -17.72
C ASN A 29 18.80 15.02 -16.83
N GLU A 30 19.97 15.38 -16.32
CA GLU A 30 20.71 14.56 -15.36
C GLU A 30 19.96 14.47 -14.01
N ILE A 31 19.35 15.57 -13.55
CA ILE A 31 18.50 15.56 -12.35
C ILE A 31 17.34 14.57 -12.51
N LYS A 32 16.63 14.62 -13.64
CA LYS A 32 15.51 13.70 -13.94
C LYS A 32 15.97 12.25 -14.02
N ARG A 33 17.11 11.98 -14.70
CA ARG A 33 17.68 10.62 -14.81
C ARG A 33 18.10 10.06 -13.44
N CYS A 34 18.76 10.86 -12.61
CA CYS A 34 19.14 10.43 -11.27
C CYS A 34 17.93 10.16 -10.38
N ALA A 35 16.91 11.04 -10.41
CA ALA A 35 15.68 10.83 -9.68
C ALA A 35 14.94 9.56 -10.11
N GLN A 36 14.96 9.25 -11.40
CA GLN A 36 14.37 8.01 -11.93
C GLN A 36 15.16 6.78 -11.48
N LEU A 37 16.50 6.80 -11.53
CA LEU A 37 17.37 5.72 -11.05
C LEU A 37 17.14 5.41 -9.57
N VAL A 38 17.03 6.43 -8.72
CA VAL A 38 16.75 6.23 -7.29
C VAL A 38 15.38 5.59 -7.08
N LYS A 39 14.38 5.96 -7.88
CA LYS A 39 13.04 5.35 -7.80
C LYS A 39 13.01 3.89 -8.28
N GLU A 40 13.79 3.54 -9.30
CA GLU A 40 13.86 2.19 -9.87
C GLU A 40 14.65 1.20 -9.00
N THR A 41 15.47 1.68 -8.07
CA THR A 41 16.30 0.86 -7.18
C THR A 41 15.61 0.43 -5.89
N GLN A 42 14.36 0.79 -5.65
CA GLN A 42 13.61 0.22 -4.54
C GLN A 42 13.30 -1.24 -4.86
N GLU A 43 13.82 -2.16 -4.04
CA GLU A 43 13.52 -3.58 -4.18
C GLU A 43 12.01 -3.81 -4.10
N PRO A 44 11.47 -4.66 -4.98
CA PRO A 44 10.07 -5.05 -4.88
C PRO A 44 9.82 -5.68 -3.51
N ILE A 45 8.72 -5.33 -2.88
CA ILE A 45 8.27 -6.00 -1.66
C ILE A 45 7.62 -7.33 -2.02
N GLU A 46 7.79 -8.33 -1.17
CA GLU A 46 7.18 -9.64 -1.38
C GLU A 46 5.65 -9.53 -1.29
N ILE A 47 4.97 -9.86 -2.37
CA ILE A 47 3.50 -9.99 -2.42
C ILE A 47 3.16 -11.47 -2.46
N VAL A 48 2.28 -11.88 -1.56
CA VAL A 48 1.85 -13.26 -1.39
C VAL A 48 0.33 -13.37 -1.55
N THR A 49 -0.17 -14.58 -1.70
CA THR A 49 -1.61 -14.84 -1.78
C THR A 49 -2.16 -15.12 -0.38
N ALA A 50 -3.20 -14.38 0.00
CA ALA A 50 -4.02 -14.66 1.16
C ALA A 50 -5.32 -15.34 0.73
N LYS A 51 -5.75 -16.36 1.47
CA LYS A 51 -7.03 -17.04 1.28
C LYS A 51 -8.06 -16.49 2.27
N ILE A 52 -9.18 -16.00 1.78
CA ILE A 52 -10.25 -15.44 2.61
C ILE A 52 -10.92 -16.54 3.43
N THR A 53 -10.97 -16.33 4.74
CA THR A 53 -11.55 -17.28 5.72
C THR A 53 -12.84 -16.80 6.35
N LYS A 54 -13.03 -15.46 6.43
CA LYS A 54 -14.22 -14.85 7.02
C LYS A 54 -14.61 -13.56 6.33
N ILE A 55 -15.90 -13.31 6.21
CA ILE A 55 -16.47 -12.05 5.71
C ILE A 55 -17.67 -11.75 6.62
N GLU A 56 -17.62 -10.61 7.33
CA GLU A 56 -18.66 -10.26 8.30
C GLU A 56 -19.04 -8.78 8.18
N PRO A 57 -20.31 -8.46 7.88
CA PRO A 57 -20.79 -7.09 7.94
C PRO A 57 -20.71 -6.54 9.37
N LEU A 58 -20.15 -5.35 9.50
CA LEU A 58 -20.09 -4.61 10.76
C LEU A 58 -21.05 -3.41 10.73
N GLY A 59 -21.14 -2.71 11.87
CA GLY A 59 -21.90 -1.47 11.98
C GLY A 59 -21.22 -0.30 11.24
N MET A 60 -21.68 0.91 11.57
CA MET A 60 -21.11 2.16 11.06
C MET A 60 -19.79 2.50 11.76
N GLY A 61 -18.80 2.94 11.00
CA GLY A 61 -17.53 3.43 11.54
C GLY A 61 -16.86 4.45 10.63
N ASP A 62 -15.77 5.00 11.10
CA ASP A 62 -15.03 6.03 10.38
C ASP A 62 -14.07 5.40 9.37
N ARG A 63 -14.35 5.63 8.09
CA ARG A 63 -13.60 5.11 6.95
C ARG A 63 -12.72 6.20 6.37
N VAL A 64 -11.50 5.84 5.99
CA VAL A 64 -10.50 6.70 5.37
C VAL A 64 -10.40 6.42 3.87
N CYS A 65 -10.51 7.48 3.05
CA CYS A 65 -9.98 7.49 1.68
C CYS A 65 -8.68 8.29 1.64
N ILE A 66 -7.70 7.76 0.90
CA ILE A 66 -6.45 8.44 0.60
C ILE A 66 -6.48 8.87 -0.87
N ASP A 67 -6.42 10.16 -1.13
CA ASP A 67 -6.24 10.72 -2.48
C ASP A 67 -4.77 11.11 -2.64
N THR A 68 -4.08 10.50 -3.59
CA THR A 68 -2.68 10.82 -3.90
C THR A 68 -2.58 11.87 -5.00
N CYS A 69 -1.40 12.49 -5.12
CA CYS A 69 -1.05 13.34 -6.26
C CYS A 69 -0.60 12.54 -7.50
N THR A 70 -0.79 11.21 -7.48
CA THR A 70 -0.36 10.29 -8.54
C THR A 70 -1.54 9.43 -8.98
N ASN A 71 -1.76 9.30 -10.28
CA ASN A 71 -2.74 8.35 -10.81
C ASN A 71 -2.18 6.93 -10.78
N MET A 72 -2.93 6.01 -10.22
CA MET A 72 -2.64 4.58 -10.19
C MET A 72 -3.29 3.87 -11.38
N ARG A 73 -2.63 2.82 -11.84
CA ARG A 73 -3.12 1.92 -12.89
C ARG A 73 -3.92 0.77 -12.30
N GLN A 74 -4.56 0.01 -13.16
CA GLN A 74 -5.16 -1.27 -12.74
C GLN A 74 -4.08 -2.21 -12.19
N GLY A 75 -4.37 -2.87 -11.08
CA GLY A 75 -3.43 -3.70 -10.33
C GLY A 75 -2.54 -2.94 -9.36
N GLU A 76 -2.69 -1.62 -9.27
CA GLU A 76 -1.98 -0.77 -8.30
C GLU A 76 -2.91 -0.32 -7.18
N GLY A 77 -2.33 -0.15 -5.99
CA GLY A 77 -3.06 0.28 -4.81
C GLY A 77 -2.16 0.49 -3.60
N MET A 78 -2.66 0.24 -2.41
CA MET A 78 -1.93 0.40 -1.15
C MET A 78 -2.06 -0.83 -0.27
N LEU A 79 -1.00 -1.13 0.48
CA LEU A 79 -1.00 -2.16 1.51
C LEU A 79 -1.60 -1.60 2.80
N VAL A 80 -2.68 -2.22 3.26
CA VAL A 80 -3.39 -1.84 4.48
C VAL A 80 -3.83 -3.08 5.25
N GLY A 81 -3.74 -3.03 6.59
CA GLY A 81 -4.13 -4.14 7.47
C GLY A 81 -4.49 -3.67 8.87
N ASN A 82 -5.22 -4.51 9.61
CA ASN A 82 -5.47 -4.28 11.03
C ASN A 82 -4.20 -4.50 11.86
N SER A 83 -3.26 -5.29 11.33
CA SER A 83 -1.95 -5.53 11.90
C SER A 83 -0.87 -4.87 11.06
N SER A 84 0.19 -4.41 11.71
CA SER A 84 1.33 -3.76 11.07
C SER A 84 2.23 -4.74 10.28
N ASN A 85 2.11 -6.04 10.52
CA ASN A 85 2.94 -7.09 9.92
C ASN A 85 2.21 -7.93 8.85
N ALA A 86 0.90 -7.72 8.66
CA ALA A 86 0.12 -8.42 7.63
C ALA A 86 -0.94 -7.48 7.04
N MET A 87 -0.86 -7.27 5.72
CA MET A 87 -1.66 -6.25 5.02
C MET A 87 -2.19 -6.79 3.70
N PHE A 88 -3.43 -6.46 3.35
CA PHE A 88 -3.99 -6.72 2.02
C PHE A 88 -3.62 -5.62 1.03
N LEU A 89 -3.47 -5.97 -0.25
CA LEU A 89 -3.33 -5.00 -1.33
C LEU A 89 -4.72 -4.49 -1.75
N ILE A 90 -5.05 -3.28 -1.30
CA ILE A 90 -6.29 -2.61 -1.67
C ILE A 90 -6.10 -1.93 -3.02
N HIS A 91 -6.93 -2.26 -3.99
CA HIS A 91 -6.91 -1.70 -5.33
C HIS A 91 -7.39 -0.24 -5.33
N SER A 92 -6.78 0.60 -6.16
CA SER A 92 -7.24 1.96 -6.40
C SER A 92 -8.64 2.00 -7.04
N GLU A 93 -9.34 3.14 -6.92
CA GLU A 93 -10.63 3.36 -7.59
C GLU A 93 -10.46 3.69 -9.10
N SER A 94 -9.49 3.04 -9.77
CA SER A 94 -9.16 3.27 -11.20
C SER A 94 -10.05 2.50 -12.17
N VAL A 95 -10.91 1.61 -11.69
CA VAL A 95 -11.74 0.74 -12.52
C VAL A 95 -13.07 1.42 -12.85
N GLU A 96 -13.42 1.43 -14.12
CA GLU A 96 -14.73 1.88 -14.57
C GLU A 96 -15.86 1.07 -13.94
N ASN A 97 -16.92 1.74 -13.55
CA ASN A 97 -18.14 1.13 -13.07
C ASN A 97 -19.35 2.02 -13.39
N PRO A 98 -20.57 1.46 -13.47
CA PRO A 98 -21.75 2.21 -13.89
C PRO A 98 -22.24 3.25 -12.87
N TYR A 99 -21.69 3.28 -11.65
CA TYR A 99 -22.23 4.11 -10.55
C TYR A 99 -21.40 5.35 -10.27
N VAL A 100 -20.09 5.29 -10.51
CA VAL A 100 -19.16 6.37 -10.14
C VAL A 100 -18.02 6.43 -11.15
N GLU A 101 -17.68 7.64 -11.59
CA GLU A 101 -16.51 7.89 -12.43
C GLU A 101 -15.21 7.39 -11.75
N PRO A 102 -14.29 6.79 -12.49
CA PRO A 102 -13.02 6.33 -11.97
C PRO A 102 -12.23 7.45 -11.27
N ARG A 103 -11.60 7.11 -10.16
CA ARG A 103 -10.71 7.99 -9.39
C ARG A 103 -9.35 7.32 -9.25
N PRO A 104 -8.52 7.33 -10.31
CA PRO A 104 -7.26 6.60 -10.31
C PRO A 104 -6.26 7.08 -9.26
N PHE A 105 -6.49 8.23 -8.66
CA PHE A 105 -5.69 8.79 -7.57
C PHE A 105 -6.16 8.33 -6.18
N ARG A 106 -7.28 7.59 -6.06
CA ARG A 106 -7.91 7.27 -4.77
C ARG A 106 -7.77 5.81 -4.40
N VAL A 107 -7.46 5.57 -3.12
CA VAL A 107 -7.65 4.29 -2.44
C VAL A 107 -8.63 4.47 -1.29
N ASN A 108 -9.69 3.66 -1.26
CA ASN A 108 -10.59 3.54 -0.11
C ASN A 108 -9.95 2.55 0.87
N ALA A 109 -9.14 3.11 1.78
CA ALA A 109 -8.11 2.34 2.47
C ALA A 109 -8.64 1.49 3.64
N GLY A 110 -9.74 1.89 4.27
CA GLY A 110 -10.31 1.12 5.39
C GLY A 110 -10.62 1.98 6.61
N ALA A 111 -10.75 1.35 7.77
CA ALA A 111 -11.09 2.03 9.01
C ALA A 111 -9.90 2.82 9.58
N VAL A 112 -10.17 3.87 10.35
CA VAL A 112 -9.17 4.85 10.86
C VAL A 112 -8.00 4.24 11.62
N HIS A 113 -8.19 3.09 12.28
CA HIS A 113 -7.18 2.40 13.08
C HIS A 113 -6.23 1.52 12.26
N ALA A 114 -6.58 1.22 10.99
CA ALA A 114 -5.75 0.34 10.18
C ALA A 114 -4.39 0.97 9.86
N TYR A 115 -3.39 0.11 9.72
CA TYR A 115 -2.04 0.50 9.31
C TYR A 115 -1.92 0.54 7.79
N THR A 116 -1.08 1.42 7.29
CA THR A 116 -0.60 1.41 5.91
C THR A 116 0.92 1.44 5.86
N LEU A 117 1.48 0.77 4.86
CA LEU A 117 2.93 0.75 4.62
C LEU A 117 3.36 2.06 3.94
N LEU A 118 4.47 2.61 4.40
CA LEU A 118 5.08 3.83 3.90
C LEU A 118 6.40 3.53 3.17
N PRO A 119 6.96 4.48 2.41
CA PRO A 119 8.34 4.41 1.97
C PRO A 119 9.29 4.11 3.15
N ASN A 120 10.41 3.43 2.89
CA ASN A 120 11.39 2.99 3.89
C ASN A 120 10.86 1.94 4.88
N GLY A 121 9.81 1.21 4.53
CA GLY A 121 9.29 0.12 5.33
C GLY A 121 8.68 0.53 6.67
N LYS A 122 8.34 1.79 6.88
CA LYS A 122 7.60 2.28 8.05
C LYS A 122 6.11 2.08 7.89
N THR A 123 5.37 2.14 9.00
CA THR A 123 3.90 2.13 9.01
C THR A 123 3.35 3.32 9.78
N LYS A 124 2.14 3.75 9.40
CA LYS A 124 1.30 4.70 10.15
C LYS A 124 -0.13 4.19 10.22
N TYR A 125 -0.86 4.63 11.21
CA TYR A 125 -2.33 4.51 11.16
C TYR A 125 -2.90 5.38 10.04
N LEU A 126 -3.99 4.92 9.42
CA LEU A 126 -4.66 5.71 8.38
C LEU A 126 -5.09 7.09 8.88
N SER A 127 -5.50 7.19 10.17
CA SER A 127 -5.89 8.45 10.80
C SER A 127 -4.74 9.43 11.03
N GLU A 128 -3.49 8.98 10.99
CA GLU A 128 -2.31 9.84 11.18
C GLU A 128 -1.80 10.48 9.88
N LEU A 129 -2.25 9.97 8.74
CA LEU A 129 -1.86 10.53 7.44
C LEU A 129 -2.43 11.92 7.24
N LYS A 130 -1.62 12.80 6.65
CA LYS A 130 -1.97 14.20 6.33
C LYS A 130 -1.58 14.55 4.91
N THR A 131 -2.22 15.56 4.37
CA THR A 131 -1.80 16.18 3.10
C THR A 131 -0.32 16.55 3.16
N GLY A 132 0.44 16.15 2.14
CA GLY A 132 1.89 16.33 2.06
C GLY A 132 2.72 15.18 2.60
N ASP A 133 2.14 14.22 3.34
CA ASP A 133 2.83 13.00 3.74
C ASP A 133 3.15 12.12 2.51
N GLU A 134 4.19 11.32 2.62
CA GLU A 134 4.46 10.27 1.66
C GLU A 134 3.66 9.00 2.00
N THR A 135 3.19 8.31 0.98
CA THR A 135 2.59 6.96 1.05
C THR A 135 3.20 6.08 -0.02
N LEU A 136 2.92 4.78 0.02
CA LEU A 136 3.49 3.80 -0.90
C LEU A 136 2.39 3.21 -1.80
N ILE A 137 2.52 3.44 -3.12
CA ILE A 137 1.76 2.71 -4.13
C ILE A 137 2.49 1.40 -4.39
N VAL A 138 1.74 0.31 -4.45
CA VAL A 138 2.26 -1.03 -4.70
C VAL A 138 1.47 -1.67 -5.84
N ASP A 139 2.17 -2.30 -6.77
CA ASP A 139 1.51 -3.08 -7.82
C ASP A 139 1.37 -4.57 -7.43
N SER A 140 0.63 -5.31 -8.23
CA SER A 140 0.38 -6.75 -8.03
C SER A 140 1.63 -7.64 -8.07
N LYS A 141 2.77 -7.12 -8.48
CA LYS A 141 4.08 -7.80 -8.53
C LYS A 141 5.03 -7.35 -7.42
N GLY A 142 4.55 -6.47 -6.52
CA GLY A 142 5.35 -5.92 -5.43
C GLY A 142 6.24 -4.72 -5.83
N LYS A 143 6.18 -4.24 -7.07
CA LYS A 143 6.88 -3.02 -7.44
C LYS A 143 6.27 -1.84 -6.67
N THR A 144 7.13 -1.01 -6.08
CA THR A 144 6.73 0.10 -5.23
C THR A 144 6.98 1.45 -5.90
N GLN A 145 6.15 2.43 -5.55
CA GLN A 145 6.30 3.82 -5.96
C GLN A 145 5.88 4.74 -4.82
N PRO A 146 6.77 5.60 -4.29
CA PRO A 146 6.38 6.67 -3.37
C PRO A 146 5.40 7.63 -4.05
N ALA A 147 4.39 8.07 -3.30
CA ALA A 147 3.42 9.05 -3.75
C ALA A 147 3.09 10.04 -2.63
N ILE A 148 2.76 11.26 -2.99
CA ILE A 148 2.35 12.29 -2.02
C ILE A 148 0.84 12.18 -1.78
N VAL A 149 0.46 12.22 -0.51
CA VAL A 149 -0.93 12.34 -0.09
C VAL A 149 -1.43 13.75 -0.42
N GLY A 150 -2.36 13.86 -1.34
CA GLY A 150 -3.00 15.12 -1.71
C GLY A 150 -4.14 15.49 -0.77
N ARG A 151 -4.91 14.47 -0.31
CA ARG A 151 -6.04 14.66 0.60
C ARG A 151 -6.36 13.38 1.36
N ILE A 152 -6.76 13.53 2.62
CA ILE A 152 -7.38 12.47 3.42
C ILE A 152 -8.85 12.83 3.64
N LYS A 153 -9.73 11.85 3.43
CA LYS A 153 -11.17 12.00 3.63
C LYS A 153 -11.67 10.95 4.61
N ILE A 154 -12.21 11.38 5.75
CA ILE A 154 -12.76 10.49 6.79
C ILE A 154 -14.27 10.67 6.82
N GLU A 155 -15.01 9.58 6.69
CA GLU A 155 -16.48 9.59 6.65
C GLU A 155 -17.04 8.36 7.35
N LYS A 156 -18.19 8.54 8.03
CA LYS A 156 -18.96 7.40 8.58
C LYS A 156 -19.56 6.58 7.44
N ARG A 157 -19.24 5.29 7.42
CA ARG A 157 -19.71 4.33 6.39
C ARG A 157 -20.01 2.97 7.03
N PRO A 158 -20.89 2.16 6.43
CA PRO A 158 -21.04 0.77 6.81
C PRO A 158 -19.73 0.04 6.55
N LEU A 159 -19.31 -0.79 7.49
CA LEU A 159 -18.04 -1.51 7.47
C LEU A 159 -18.25 -3.02 7.30
N MET A 160 -17.20 -3.69 6.86
CA MET A 160 -17.11 -5.13 6.68
C MET A 160 -15.74 -5.59 7.17
N LEU A 161 -15.73 -6.63 8.01
CA LEU A 161 -14.52 -7.34 8.39
C LEU A 161 -14.22 -8.40 7.34
N ILE A 162 -12.99 -8.39 6.87
CA ILE A 162 -12.40 -9.39 5.99
C ILE A 162 -11.25 -10.04 6.76
N GLU A 163 -11.33 -11.37 6.97
CA GLU A 163 -10.22 -12.15 7.51
C GLU A 163 -9.73 -13.15 6.45
N GLY A 164 -8.46 -13.42 6.48
CA GLY A 164 -7.80 -14.40 5.64
C GLY A 164 -6.61 -15.01 6.33
N GLU A 165 -5.94 -15.92 5.64
CA GLU A 165 -4.69 -16.53 6.10
C GLU A 165 -3.62 -16.50 5.01
N ILE A 166 -2.38 -16.29 5.45
CA ILE A 166 -1.15 -16.34 4.66
C ILE A 166 -0.26 -17.37 5.35
N ASN A 167 0.05 -18.50 4.70
CA ASN A 167 0.88 -19.56 5.30
C ASN A 167 0.41 -19.95 6.72
N SER A 168 -0.90 -20.09 6.92
CA SER A 168 -1.54 -20.41 8.21
C SER A 168 -1.42 -19.31 9.28
N LYS A 169 -0.98 -18.13 8.94
CA LYS A 169 -0.99 -16.95 9.82
C LYS A 169 -2.16 -16.03 9.46
N PRO A 170 -2.89 -15.48 10.44
CA PRO A 170 -4.05 -14.65 10.17
C PRO A 170 -3.66 -13.28 9.59
N VAL A 171 -4.50 -12.77 8.70
CA VAL A 171 -4.51 -11.40 8.22
C VAL A 171 -5.93 -10.87 8.27
N SER A 172 -6.13 -9.64 8.71
CA SER A 172 -7.46 -9.04 8.78
C SER A 172 -7.46 -7.58 8.38
N LEU A 173 -8.63 -7.11 7.93
CA LEU A 173 -8.84 -5.73 7.55
C LEU A 173 -10.33 -5.38 7.67
N ILE A 174 -10.61 -4.14 8.09
CA ILE A 174 -11.96 -3.58 8.08
C ILE A 174 -12.07 -2.54 6.97
N LEU A 175 -12.93 -2.81 6.00
CA LEU A 175 -13.18 -1.98 4.83
C LEU A 175 -14.61 -1.42 4.82
N GLN A 176 -14.85 -0.40 4.00
CA GLN A 176 -16.21 0.05 3.71
C GLN A 176 -16.95 -1.04 2.93
N ASN A 177 -18.13 -1.43 3.40
CA ASN A 177 -19.04 -2.35 2.68
C ASN A 177 -19.68 -1.62 1.50
N ALA A 178 -19.05 -1.68 0.34
CA ALA A 178 -19.54 -1.06 -0.90
C ALA A 178 -18.96 -1.74 -2.15
N GLU A 179 -19.72 -1.73 -3.24
CA GLU A 179 -19.40 -2.34 -4.54
C GLU A 179 -18.07 -1.83 -5.14
N THR A 180 -17.77 -0.55 -4.93
CA THR A 180 -16.61 0.11 -5.51
C THR A 180 -15.30 -0.20 -4.79
N ILE A 181 -15.34 -0.85 -3.62
CA ILE A 181 -14.16 -1.21 -2.83
C ILE A 181 -13.64 -2.56 -3.30
N ARG A 182 -12.37 -2.61 -3.66
CA ARG A 182 -11.76 -3.76 -4.31
C ARG A 182 -10.43 -4.14 -3.67
N LEU A 183 -10.18 -5.44 -3.62
CA LEU A 183 -8.86 -6.03 -3.38
C LEU A 183 -8.24 -6.45 -4.72
N CYS A 184 -6.93 -6.67 -4.75
CA CYS A 184 -6.24 -7.22 -5.91
C CYS A 184 -6.25 -8.76 -5.84
N ARG A 185 -6.56 -9.41 -6.95
CA ARG A 185 -6.43 -10.86 -7.12
C ARG A 185 -5.00 -11.22 -7.53
N PRO A 186 -4.61 -12.51 -7.46
CA PRO A 186 -3.28 -12.97 -7.88
C PRO A 186 -2.92 -12.65 -9.33
N ASP A 187 -3.92 -12.54 -10.21
CA ASP A 187 -3.74 -12.11 -11.62
C ASP A 187 -3.57 -10.59 -11.79
N GLY A 188 -3.58 -9.83 -10.69
CA GLY A 188 -3.54 -8.36 -10.67
C GLY A 188 -4.90 -7.71 -10.96
N GLY A 189 -5.94 -8.47 -11.24
CA GLY A 189 -7.28 -7.95 -11.46
C GLY A 189 -7.98 -7.53 -10.16
N PRO A 190 -8.92 -6.57 -10.22
CA PRO A 190 -9.69 -6.15 -9.07
C PRO A 190 -10.81 -7.16 -8.76
N VAL A 191 -11.13 -7.32 -7.48
CA VAL A 191 -12.32 -8.03 -6.98
C VAL A 191 -13.04 -7.17 -5.97
N SER A 192 -14.35 -6.92 -6.20
CA SER A 192 -15.17 -6.17 -5.23
C SER A 192 -15.33 -6.96 -3.94
N ILE A 193 -15.23 -6.27 -2.79
CA ILE A 193 -15.39 -6.92 -1.48
C ILE A 193 -16.76 -7.53 -1.28
N VAL A 194 -17.80 -6.99 -1.92
CA VAL A 194 -19.16 -7.56 -1.86
C VAL A 194 -19.32 -8.81 -2.72
N SER A 195 -18.37 -9.08 -3.62
CA SER A 195 -18.31 -10.29 -4.45
C SER A 195 -17.37 -11.35 -3.89
N LEU A 196 -16.63 -11.05 -2.82
CA LEU A 196 -15.75 -12.01 -2.17
C LEU A 196 -16.54 -13.17 -1.56
N LYS A 197 -15.92 -14.34 -1.54
CA LYS A 197 -16.44 -15.57 -0.90
C LYS A 197 -15.35 -16.18 -0.04
N ILE A 198 -15.73 -16.95 0.95
CA ILE A 198 -14.77 -17.79 1.68
C ILE A 198 -14.05 -18.68 0.68
N GLY A 199 -12.72 -18.73 0.76
CA GLY A 199 -11.85 -19.42 -0.18
C GLY A 199 -11.39 -18.55 -1.37
N SER A 200 -11.89 -17.32 -1.54
CA SER A 200 -11.33 -16.37 -2.53
C SER A 200 -9.86 -16.09 -2.24
N GLU A 201 -9.06 -15.95 -3.28
CA GLU A 201 -7.64 -15.60 -3.19
C GLU A 201 -7.42 -14.14 -3.57
N VAL A 202 -6.67 -13.42 -2.73
CA VAL A 202 -6.33 -12.01 -2.89
C VAL A 202 -4.87 -11.76 -2.55
N LEU A 203 -4.31 -10.67 -3.06
CA LEU A 203 -2.93 -10.30 -2.80
C LEU A 203 -2.77 -9.62 -1.45
N ALA A 204 -1.69 -9.96 -0.77
CA ALA A 204 -1.32 -9.44 0.53
C ALA A 204 0.21 -9.39 0.67
N HIS A 205 0.66 -8.73 1.72
CA HIS A 205 2.05 -8.71 2.18
C HIS A 205 2.10 -9.16 3.62
N GLN A 206 3.13 -9.94 3.98
CA GLN A 206 3.35 -10.38 5.34
C GLN A 206 4.84 -10.26 5.70
N GLU A 207 5.10 -9.78 6.89
CA GLU A 207 6.43 -9.76 7.50
C GLU A 207 6.46 -10.64 8.76
N ASP A 208 7.58 -11.28 9.04
CA ASP A 208 7.74 -12.12 10.24
C ASP A 208 8.00 -11.30 11.52
N ALA A 209 8.39 -10.04 11.39
CA ALA A 209 8.72 -9.15 12.50
C ALA A 209 7.59 -8.17 12.80
N GLY A 210 7.32 -7.92 14.09
CA GLY A 210 6.43 -6.86 14.53
C GLY A 210 7.03 -5.46 14.33
N ARG A 211 6.23 -4.41 14.60
CA ARG A 211 6.65 -3.01 14.50
C ARG A 211 6.34 -2.26 15.78
N HIS A 212 7.26 -1.40 16.20
CA HIS A 212 7.07 -0.50 17.33
C HIS A 212 7.28 0.94 16.86
N PHE A 213 6.30 1.82 17.08
CA PHE A 213 6.28 3.18 16.52
C PHE A 213 6.53 3.23 15.00
N GLY A 214 5.98 2.26 14.25
CA GLY A 214 6.14 2.17 12.78
C GLY A 214 7.50 1.66 12.30
N ILE A 215 8.43 1.30 13.20
CA ILE A 215 9.76 0.78 12.88
C ILE A 215 9.79 -0.73 13.15
N LYS A 216 10.36 -1.50 12.22
CA LYS A 216 10.51 -2.96 12.33
C LYS A 216 11.39 -3.33 13.53
N ILE A 217 10.91 -4.25 14.37
CA ILE A 217 11.60 -4.77 15.54
C ILE A 217 11.45 -6.29 15.62
N GLU A 218 12.42 -6.96 16.28
CA GLU A 218 12.36 -8.41 16.55
C GLU A 218 11.66 -8.68 17.89
N GLU A 219 10.38 -8.31 17.99
CA GLU A 219 9.54 -8.58 19.16
C GLU A 219 8.25 -9.30 18.74
N THR A 220 7.73 -10.14 19.64
CA THR A 220 6.45 -10.83 19.41
C THR A 220 5.30 -9.89 19.79
N ILE A 221 4.64 -9.31 18.79
CA ILE A 221 3.44 -8.49 18.96
C ILE A 221 2.24 -9.29 18.47
N ILE A 222 1.20 -9.40 19.28
CA ILE A 222 -0.08 -10.03 18.92
C ILE A 222 -1.14 -8.94 18.85
N GLU A 223 -1.58 -8.64 17.63
CA GLU A 223 -2.72 -7.75 17.35
C GLU A 223 -3.91 -8.65 16.96
N LYS A 224 -5.08 -8.45 17.64
CA LYS A 224 -6.29 -9.26 17.46
C LYS A 224 -7.46 -8.39 17.01
#